data_d582db347074e2d6d6f08a5bfde0a7a5
#
_entry.id   d582db347074e2d6d6f08a5bfde0a7a5
#
_cell.length_a   1.000
_cell.length_b   1.000
_cell.length_c   1.000
_cell.angle_alpha   90.00
_cell.angle_beta   90.00
_cell.angle_gamma   90.00
#
_symmetry.space_group_name_H-M   'P 1'
#
loop_
_entity.id
_entity.type
_entity.pdbx_description
1 polymer ?
#
loop_
_entity_poly.entity_id
_entity_poly.type
_entity_poly.pdbx_seq_one_letter_code
_entity_poly.pdbx_strand_id
1 'polypeptide(L)'
;IKCSEIDAINGHLTATTKDPVEIENWTKALKRSGKDFPIINSIKSMIGHCLSASGSIENVATVLQLKHQFIFPNLNCNEVHPDILNLISKEKIPTKLIKKKINIIAKASFGFGDVNGCIIFKRY
;
A
#
# COMPACT_ATOMS: atom_id res chain seq x y z
N ILE A 1 4.09 -9.27 -15.71
CA ILE A 1 4.47 -8.18 -14.79
C ILE A 1 5.60 -8.70 -13.92
N LYS A 2 6.70 -7.95 -13.85
CA LYS A 2 7.82 -8.24 -12.96
C LYS A 2 7.65 -7.49 -11.66
N CYS A 3 8.19 -8.01 -10.55
CA CYS A 3 8.17 -7.32 -9.24
C CYS A 3 8.78 -5.91 -9.30
N SER A 4 9.80 -5.71 -10.13
CA SER A 4 10.45 -4.41 -10.34
C SER A 4 9.56 -3.37 -11.01
N GLU A 5 8.47 -3.77 -11.68
CA GLU A 5 7.55 -2.87 -12.38
C GLU A 5 6.44 -2.31 -11.47
N ILE A 6 6.31 -2.82 -10.22
CA ILE A 6 5.31 -2.33 -9.28
C ILE A 6 5.75 -0.98 -8.74
N ASP A 7 4.99 0.06 -9.06
CA ASP A 7 5.25 1.46 -8.66
C ASP A 7 4.76 1.77 -7.25
N ALA A 8 3.60 1.20 -6.89
CA ALA A 8 2.98 1.46 -5.62
C ALA A 8 2.20 0.25 -5.08
N ILE A 9 1.94 0.27 -3.78
CA ILE A 9 1.12 -0.70 -3.07
C ILE A 9 -0.01 0.05 -2.35
N ASN A 10 -1.25 -0.38 -2.57
CA ASN A 10 -2.35 -0.05 -1.69
C ASN A 10 -2.51 -1.22 -0.70
N GLY A 11 -1.89 -1.06 0.46
CA GLY A 11 -1.82 -2.08 1.50
C GLY A 11 -3.12 -2.25 2.28
N HIS A 12 -3.22 -3.36 3.00
CA HIS A 12 -4.30 -3.56 3.96
C HIS A 12 -4.12 -2.64 5.17
N LEU A 13 -2.93 -2.54 5.71
CA LEU A 13 -2.47 -1.69 6.82
C LEU A 13 -3.59 -1.07 7.68
N THR A 14 -3.70 -1.49 8.91
CA THR A 14 -4.81 -1.13 9.79
C THR A 14 -4.39 -0.35 11.04
N ALA A 15 -3.16 0.14 11.08
CA ALA A 15 -2.51 0.78 12.23
C ALA A 15 -2.47 -0.15 13.46
N THR A 16 -2.11 -1.41 13.24
CA THR A 16 -2.01 -2.45 14.27
C THR A 16 -0.60 -3.04 14.32
N THR A 17 -0.33 -3.87 15.31
CA THR A 17 0.92 -4.64 15.45
C THR A 17 1.19 -5.59 14.28
N LYS A 18 0.23 -5.76 13.36
CA LYS A 18 0.38 -6.59 12.16
C LYS A 18 0.92 -5.82 10.95
N ASP A 19 0.94 -4.50 10.98
CA ASP A 19 1.45 -3.69 9.88
C ASP A 19 2.92 -4.01 9.54
N PRO A 20 3.85 -4.15 10.52
CA PRO A 20 5.23 -4.59 10.21
C PRO A 20 5.28 -5.96 9.52
N VAL A 21 4.40 -6.89 9.89
CA VAL A 21 4.31 -8.23 9.26
C VAL A 21 3.86 -8.12 7.81
N GLU A 22 2.87 -7.27 7.52
CA GLU A 22 2.44 -7.02 6.14
C GLU A 22 3.60 -6.45 5.31
N ILE A 23 4.29 -5.43 5.82
CA ILE A 23 5.44 -4.81 5.13
C ILE A 23 6.55 -5.84 4.90
N GLU A 24 6.88 -6.66 5.89
CA GLU A 24 7.88 -7.72 5.76
C GLU A 24 7.51 -8.72 4.66
N ASN A 25 6.25 -9.14 4.62
CA ASN A 25 5.76 -10.04 3.57
C ASN A 25 5.84 -9.41 2.18
N TRP A 26 5.54 -8.12 2.05
CA TRP A 26 5.73 -7.40 0.80
C TRP A 26 7.21 -7.34 0.39
N THR A 27 8.13 -7.08 1.32
CA THR A 27 9.58 -7.07 1.00
C THR A 27 10.04 -8.43 0.50
N LYS A 28 9.58 -9.51 1.13
CA LYS A 28 9.90 -10.90 0.72
C LYS A 28 9.32 -11.24 -0.65
N ALA A 29 8.03 -10.94 -0.85
CA ALA A 29 7.32 -11.27 -2.10
C ALA A 29 7.91 -10.52 -3.31
N LEU A 30 8.22 -9.24 -3.14
CA LEU A 30 8.77 -8.40 -4.20
C LEU A 30 10.29 -8.49 -4.34
N LYS A 31 10.99 -9.02 -3.32
CA LYS A 31 12.46 -8.98 -3.18
C LYS A 31 13.00 -7.55 -3.27
N ARG A 32 12.27 -6.61 -2.65
CA ARG A 32 12.58 -5.17 -2.65
C ARG A 32 12.41 -4.63 -1.24
N SER A 33 13.34 -3.76 -0.80
CA SER A 33 13.38 -3.19 0.55
C SER A 33 14.00 -1.81 0.55
N GLY A 34 14.02 -1.14 1.70
CA GLY A 34 14.63 0.17 1.88
C GLY A 34 14.16 1.17 0.84
N LYS A 35 15.09 1.81 0.14
CA LYS A 35 14.81 2.80 -0.91
C LYS A 35 14.29 2.21 -2.21
N ASP A 36 14.49 0.91 -2.45
CA ASP A 36 13.95 0.25 -3.65
C ASP A 36 12.50 -0.20 -3.49
N PHE A 37 11.97 -0.21 -2.27
CA PHE A 37 10.58 -0.60 -2.01
C PHE A 37 9.60 0.32 -2.77
N PRO A 38 8.46 -0.19 -3.29
CA PRO A 38 7.41 0.65 -3.87
C PRO A 38 6.86 1.65 -2.87
N ILE A 39 6.23 2.72 -3.34
CA ILE A 39 5.46 3.60 -2.45
C ILE A 39 4.29 2.81 -1.89
N ILE A 40 4.04 2.91 -0.59
CA ILE A 40 2.92 2.21 0.05
C ILE A 40 2.00 3.18 0.76
N ASN A 41 0.70 2.99 0.55
CA ASN A 41 -0.33 3.72 1.28
C ASN A 41 -1.50 2.81 1.68
N SER A 42 -2.30 3.29 2.64
CA SER A 42 -3.60 2.73 2.95
C SER A 42 -4.61 3.86 3.08
N ILE A 43 -5.69 3.80 2.33
CA ILE A 43 -6.76 4.80 2.43
C ILE A 43 -7.61 4.66 3.69
N LYS A 44 -7.40 3.61 4.48
CA LYS A 44 -8.09 3.45 5.77
C LYS A 44 -7.81 4.60 6.73
N SER A 45 -6.67 5.27 6.57
CA SER A 45 -6.38 6.51 7.32
C SER A 45 -7.37 7.64 7.03
N MET A 46 -8.04 7.61 5.87
CA MET A 46 -9.02 8.63 5.43
C MET A 46 -10.47 8.22 5.71
N ILE A 47 -10.80 6.94 5.51
CA ILE A 47 -12.20 6.47 5.49
C ILE A 47 -12.51 5.45 6.59
N GLY A 48 -11.51 5.04 7.37
CA GLY A 48 -11.64 3.95 8.34
C GLY A 48 -11.63 2.56 7.68
N HIS A 49 -11.79 1.54 8.50
CA HIS A 49 -11.93 0.15 8.06
C HIS A 49 -13.40 -0.17 7.81
N CYS A 50 -13.80 -0.24 6.56
CA CYS A 50 -15.20 -0.47 6.14
C CYS A 50 -15.55 -1.97 6.08
N LEU A 51 -14.86 -2.84 6.82
CA LEU A 51 -15.10 -4.29 6.88
C LEU A 51 -15.20 -4.91 5.48
N SER A 52 -16.32 -5.58 5.19
CA SER A 52 -16.54 -6.26 3.89
C SER A 52 -16.47 -5.32 2.68
N ALA A 53 -16.78 -4.04 2.85
CA ALA A 53 -16.71 -3.04 1.78
C ALA A 53 -15.29 -2.50 1.55
N SER A 54 -14.35 -2.70 2.48
CA SER A 54 -12.99 -2.14 2.38
C SER A 54 -12.30 -2.48 1.07
N GLY A 55 -12.32 -3.75 0.69
CA GLY A 55 -11.67 -4.20 -0.55
C GLY A 55 -12.20 -3.49 -1.79
N SER A 56 -13.51 -3.33 -1.90
CA SER A 56 -14.17 -2.67 -3.05
C SER A 56 -13.82 -1.19 -3.11
N ILE A 57 -13.92 -0.47 -1.98
CA ILE A 57 -13.61 0.97 -1.90
C ILE A 57 -12.11 1.21 -2.19
N GLU A 58 -11.25 0.39 -1.65
CA GLU A 58 -9.80 0.47 -1.87
C GLU A 58 -9.42 0.17 -3.33
N ASN A 59 -10.14 -0.72 -4.01
CA ASN A 59 -9.97 -0.96 -5.44
C ASN A 59 -10.35 0.28 -6.26
N VAL A 60 -11.48 0.96 -5.93
CA VAL A 60 -11.86 2.22 -6.57
C VAL A 60 -10.75 3.27 -6.37
N ALA A 61 -10.25 3.43 -5.15
CA ALA A 61 -9.16 4.35 -4.87
C ALA A 61 -7.89 4.02 -5.67
N THR A 62 -7.56 2.74 -5.83
CA THR A 62 -6.42 2.28 -6.63
C THR A 62 -6.59 2.67 -8.10
N VAL A 63 -7.79 2.49 -8.66
CA VAL A 63 -8.11 2.91 -10.04
C VAL A 63 -7.99 4.42 -10.20
N LEU A 64 -8.46 5.21 -9.22
CA LEU A 64 -8.34 6.67 -9.24
C LEU A 64 -6.88 7.12 -9.20
N GLN A 65 -6.04 6.49 -8.38
CA GLN A 65 -4.60 6.76 -8.35
C GLN A 65 -3.96 6.53 -9.73
N LEU A 66 -4.25 5.39 -10.36
CA LEU A 66 -3.75 5.09 -11.72
C LEU A 66 -4.27 6.07 -12.77
N LYS A 67 -5.58 6.39 -12.74
CA LYS A 67 -6.20 7.28 -13.71
C LYS A 67 -5.66 8.70 -13.63
N HIS A 68 -5.54 9.24 -12.41
CA HIS A 68 -5.17 10.63 -12.17
C HIS A 68 -3.70 10.83 -11.80
N GLN A 69 -2.89 9.76 -11.78
CA GLN A 69 -1.44 9.81 -11.60
C GLN A 69 -1.01 10.49 -10.30
N PHE A 70 -1.60 10.06 -9.19
CA PHE A 70 -1.23 10.50 -7.84
C PHE A 70 -1.27 9.33 -6.85
N ILE A 71 -0.65 9.54 -5.69
CA ILE A 71 -0.73 8.63 -4.54
C ILE A 71 -1.45 9.36 -3.41
N PHE A 72 -2.46 8.73 -2.82
CA PHE A 72 -3.10 9.19 -1.60
C PHE A 72 -2.11 9.18 -0.42
N PRO A 73 -2.17 10.16 0.48
CA PRO A 73 -1.35 10.15 1.69
C PRO A 73 -1.81 9.10 2.71
N ASN A 74 -0.91 8.72 3.60
CA ASN A 74 -1.26 8.09 4.87
C ASN A 74 -1.52 9.21 5.88
N LEU A 75 -2.78 9.49 6.20
CA LEU A 75 -3.13 10.50 7.20
C LEU A 75 -2.81 9.97 8.62
N ASN A 76 -2.57 10.89 9.56
CA ASN A 76 -2.27 10.57 10.96
C ASN A 76 -1.02 9.65 11.12
N CYS A 77 -0.13 9.62 10.15
CA CYS A 77 1.10 8.81 10.14
C CYS A 77 2.33 9.71 10.38
N ASN A 78 2.32 10.45 11.49
CA ASN A 78 3.42 11.33 11.87
C ASN A 78 4.65 10.53 12.33
N GLU A 79 4.39 9.44 13.05
CA GLU A 79 5.40 8.51 13.53
C GLU A 79 5.16 7.13 12.92
N VAL A 80 6.19 6.60 12.28
CA VAL A 80 6.18 5.26 11.69
C VAL A 80 6.83 4.30 12.67
N HIS A 81 6.24 3.13 12.86
CA HIS A 81 6.77 2.10 13.75
C HIS A 81 8.22 1.74 13.39
N PRO A 82 9.15 1.64 14.37
CA PRO A 82 10.56 1.35 14.10
C PRO A 82 10.79 0.09 13.26
N ASP A 83 10.02 -0.98 13.50
CA ASP A 83 10.14 -2.22 12.73
C ASP A 83 9.83 -2.03 11.24
N ILE A 84 8.91 -1.12 10.90
CA ILE A 84 8.65 -0.77 9.50
C ILE A 84 9.85 -0.01 8.92
N LEU A 85 10.43 0.93 9.68
CA LEU A 85 11.59 1.70 9.24
C LEU A 85 12.86 0.86 9.06
N ASN A 86 12.95 -0.29 9.74
CA ASN A 86 14.01 -1.27 9.51
C ASN A 86 13.86 -2.01 8.16
N LEU A 87 12.64 -2.06 7.61
CA LEU A 87 12.33 -2.78 6.36
C LEU A 87 12.32 -1.87 5.14
N ILE A 88 11.74 -0.68 5.28
CA ILE A 88 11.54 0.26 4.17
C ILE A 88 11.87 1.69 4.57
N SER A 89 12.30 2.49 3.61
CA SER A 89 12.62 3.90 3.86
C SER A 89 11.34 4.72 4.12
N LYS A 90 11.40 5.67 5.06
CA LYS A 90 10.28 6.55 5.44
C LYS A 90 9.66 7.27 4.22
N GLU A 91 10.47 7.62 3.24
CA GLU A 91 10.02 8.27 1.99
C GLU A 91 9.05 7.44 1.15
N LYS A 92 8.97 6.12 1.44
CA LYS A 92 8.01 5.22 0.78
C LYS A 92 6.62 5.24 1.40
N ILE A 93 6.47 5.96 2.52
CA ILE A 93 5.22 6.10 3.27
C ILE A 93 4.79 7.58 3.21
N PRO A 94 4.14 8.03 2.13
CA PRO A 94 3.81 9.44 1.96
C PRO A 94 2.76 9.89 2.96
N THR A 95 2.98 11.04 3.58
CA THR A 95 2.01 11.72 4.47
C THR A 95 1.32 12.90 3.79
N LYS A 96 1.69 13.18 2.53
CA LYS A 96 1.06 14.18 1.66
C LYS A 96 0.76 13.56 0.31
N LEU A 97 -0.21 14.11 -0.41
CA LEU A 97 -0.51 13.68 -1.77
C LEU A 97 0.72 13.87 -2.66
N ILE A 98 1.07 12.84 -3.40
CA ILE A 98 2.19 12.86 -4.35
C ILE A 98 1.65 12.72 -5.77
N LYS A 99 1.94 13.68 -6.64
CA LYS A 99 1.76 13.52 -8.09
C LYS A 99 2.96 12.75 -8.65
N LYS A 100 2.71 11.61 -9.26
CA LYS A 100 3.76 10.74 -9.79
C LYS A 100 3.20 9.86 -10.90
N LYS A 101 4.00 9.65 -11.95
CA LYS A 101 3.69 8.66 -12.99
C LYS A 101 3.67 7.27 -12.36
N ILE A 102 2.54 6.58 -12.50
CA ILE A 102 2.27 5.26 -11.94
C ILE A 102 1.65 4.41 -13.05
N ASN A 103 2.20 3.23 -13.26
CA ASN A 103 1.68 2.31 -14.26
C ASN A 103 1.09 1.04 -13.62
N ILE A 104 1.65 0.60 -12.48
CA ILE A 104 1.25 -0.66 -11.84
C ILE A 104 1.12 -0.44 -10.33
N ILE A 105 -0.04 -0.79 -9.80
CA ILE A 105 -0.31 -0.81 -8.35
C ILE A 105 -0.72 -2.22 -7.93
N ALA A 106 -0.09 -2.73 -6.88
CA ALA A 106 -0.54 -3.93 -6.18
C ALA A 106 -1.48 -3.53 -5.04
N LYS A 107 -2.61 -4.22 -4.90
CA LYS A 107 -3.59 -4.00 -3.83
C LYS A 107 -3.78 -5.30 -3.06
N ALA A 108 -3.57 -5.28 -1.74
CA ALA A 108 -3.82 -6.42 -0.87
C ALA A 108 -4.98 -6.17 0.09
N SER A 109 -5.67 -7.26 0.42
CA SER A 109 -6.67 -7.33 1.48
C SER A 109 -6.45 -8.61 2.26
N PHE A 110 -6.46 -8.50 3.59
CA PHE A 110 -6.35 -9.62 4.50
C PHE A 110 -7.59 -9.67 5.39
N GLY A 111 -8.31 -10.78 5.33
CA GLY A 111 -9.55 -11.00 6.08
C GLY A 111 -9.38 -12.05 7.18
N PHE A 112 -10.36 -12.11 8.06
CA PHE A 112 -10.43 -13.16 9.08
C PHE A 112 -10.54 -14.54 8.45
N GLY A 113 -9.95 -15.56 9.11
CA GLY A 113 -9.97 -16.92 8.60
C GLY A 113 -9.02 -17.16 7.43
N ASP A 114 -7.91 -16.41 7.38
CA ASP A 114 -6.86 -16.52 6.34
C ASP A 114 -7.36 -16.29 4.90
N VAL A 115 -8.43 -15.54 4.74
CA VAL A 115 -8.91 -15.11 3.42
C VAL A 115 -8.09 -13.93 2.95
N ASN A 116 -7.11 -14.21 2.08
CA ASN A 116 -6.19 -13.21 1.56
C ASN A 116 -6.41 -13.00 0.07
N GLY A 117 -6.42 -11.74 -0.36
CA GLY A 117 -6.57 -11.35 -1.76
C GLY A 117 -5.52 -10.33 -2.18
N CYS A 118 -4.98 -10.51 -3.38
CA CYS A 118 -4.11 -9.51 -4.01
C CYS A 118 -4.52 -9.31 -5.46
N ILE A 119 -4.67 -8.04 -5.86
CA ILE A 119 -5.02 -7.64 -7.21
C ILE A 119 -3.92 -6.73 -7.75
N ILE A 120 -3.51 -6.96 -8.97
CA ILE A 120 -2.56 -6.10 -9.68
C ILE A 120 -3.33 -5.27 -10.71
N PHE A 121 -3.29 -3.97 -10.55
CA PHE A 121 -3.85 -3.01 -11.50
C PHE A 121 -2.75 -2.46 -12.39
N LYS A 122 -2.95 -2.49 -13.69
CA LYS A 122 -2.04 -1.93 -14.70
C LYS A 122 -2.77 -0.91 -15.55
N ARG A 123 -2.10 0.22 -15.79
CA ARG A 123 -2.57 1.23 -16.74
C ARG A 123 -2.37 0.73 -18.17
N TYR A 124 -3.34 0.97 -19.01
CA TYR A 124 -3.23 0.78 -20.47
C TYR A 124 -2.78 2.07 -21.13
#